data_124041edf13c89ddcae6e32253eb7cba
#
_entry.id   124041edf13c89ddcae6e32253eb7cba
#
_cell.length_a   1.000
_cell.length_b   1.000
_cell.length_c   1.000
_cell.angle_alpha   90.00
_cell.angle_beta   90.00
_cell.angle_gamma   90.00
#
_symmetry.space_group_name_H-M   'P 1'
#
loop_
_entity.id
_entity.type
_entity.pdbx_description
1 polymer ?
#
loop_
_entity_poly.entity_id
_entity_poly.type
_entity_poly.pdbx_seq_one_letter_code
_entity_poly.pdbx_strand_id
1 'polypeptide(L)'
;MTETQLATITITVNGTARAFAHGETVSDVVATTTGRLIAPDGQAADGSRLGIAVARNATVVPRSQWSITTLTEGDDLEIVTAAQGG
;
A
#
# COMPACT_ATOMS: atom_id res chain seq x y z
N MET A 1 12.21 -15.57 23.36
CA MET A 1 12.14 -15.37 22.88
C MET A 1 11.85 -14.85 22.14
N THR A 2 11.54 -14.96 22.03
CA THR A 2 11.35 -14.70 21.40
C THR A 2 11.00 -14.12 20.52
N GLU A 3 10.83 -14.18 20.23
CA GLU A 3 10.58 -13.77 19.53
C GLU A 3 10.13 -13.09 18.82
N THR A 4 10.09 -12.80 18.64
CA THR A 4 9.66 -12.21 17.99
C THR A 4 9.39 -11.89 17.05
N GLN A 5 9.32 -11.98 16.88
CA GLN A 5 9.17 -11.76 15.97
C GLN A 5 8.78 -11.25 14.97
N LEU A 6 9.39 -11.15 14.61
CA LEU A 6 9.12 -10.53 13.63
C LEU A 6 8.04 -10.95 12.93
N ALA A 7 7.12 -10.39 13.06
CA ALA A 7 5.95 -10.88 12.47
C ALA A 7 5.76 -10.35 11.06
N THR A 8 5.36 -11.23 10.19
CA THR A 8 4.86 -10.80 8.89
C THR A 8 3.37 -10.99 8.89
N ILE A 9 2.69 -10.23 8.02
CA ILE A 9 1.28 -10.41 7.79
C ILE A 9 1.09 -10.77 6.32
N THR A 10 -0.02 -11.41 6.02
CA THR A 10 -0.40 -11.73 4.66
C THR A 10 -1.63 -10.94 4.29
N ILE A 11 -1.56 -10.23 3.19
CA ILE A 11 -2.67 -9.49 2.63
C ILE A 11 -2.83 -9.92 1.18
N THR A 12 -3.90 -9.48 0.53
CA THR A 12 -4.00 -9.65 -0.91
C THR A 12 -3.86 -8.29 -1.57
N VAL A 13 -3.18 -8.26 -2.69
CA VAL A 13 -3.05 -7.06 -3.51
C VAL A 13 -3.53 -7.44 -4.90
N ASN A 14 -4.64 -6.87 -5.30
CA ASN A 14 -5.29 -7.20 -6.57
C ASN A 14 -5.48 -8.71 -6.72
N GLY A 15 -5.91 -9.34 -5.63
CA GLY A 15 -6.23 -10.77 -5.62
C GLY A 15 -5.04 -11.70 -5.42
N THR A 16 -3.83 -11.18 -5.29
CA THR A 16 -2.63 -11.99 -5.12
C THR A 16 -2.12 -11.86 -3.69
N ALA A 17 -1.91 -13.00 -3.03
CA ALA A 17 -1.40 -12.97 -1.65
C ALA A 17 0.03 -12.41 -1.62
N ARG A 18 0.28 -11.51 -0.70
CA ARG A 18 1.57 -10.86 -0.54
C ARG A 18 1.89 -10.75 0.94
N ALA A 19 3.15 -10.92 1.28
CA ALA A 19 3.58 -10.79 2.67
C ALA A 19 4.23 -9.43 2.88
N PHE A 20 3.90 -8.80 4.01
CA PHE A 20 4.50 -7.54 4.41
C PHE A 20 4.87 -7.64 5.89
N ALA A 21 5.79 -6.80 6.31
CA ALA A 21 6.16 -6.77 7.71
C ALA A 21 5.04 -6.13 8.53
N HIS A 22 4.87 -6.63 9.74
CA HIS A 22 3.92 -6.02 10.66
C HIS A 22 4.31 -4.56 10.89
N GLY A 23 3.35 -3.66 10.79
CA GLY A 23 3.59 -2.24 10.96
C GLY A 23 3.73 -1.46 9.66
N GLU A 24 3.85 -2.16 8.53
CA GLU A 24 3.90 -1.44 7.26
C GLU A 24 2.54 -0.86 6.91
N THR A 25 2.54 0.09 6.00
CA THR A 25 1.37 0.89 5.70
C THR A 25 0.95 0.72 4.25
N VAL A 26 -0.19 1.32 3.91
CA VAL A 26 -0.65 1.35 2.53
C VAL A 26 0.40 1.99 1.62
N SER A 27 1.10 3.04 2.11
CA SER A 27 2.18 3.65 1.33
C SER A 27 3.24 2.62 0.96
N ASP A 28 3.57 1.72 1.88
CA ASP A 28 4.59 0.71 1.62
C ASP A 28 4.14 -0.25 0.51
N VAL A 29 2.85 -0.60 0.50
CA VAL A 29 2.32 -1.46 -0.56
C VAL A 29 2.39 -0.75 -1.90
N VAL A 30 2.01 0.52 -1.94
CA VAL A 30 2.06 1.29 -3.18
C VAL A 30 3.50 1.39 -3.66
N ALA A 31 4.43 1.68 -2.75
CA ALA A 31 5.84 1.78 -3.13
C ALA A 31 6.36 0.48 -3.71
N THR A 32 6.02 -0.65 -3.09
CA THR A 32 6.46 -1.96 -3.55
C THR A 32 5.85 -2.27 -4.92
N THR A 33 4.57 -1.97 -5.08
CA THR A 33 3.85 -2.30 -6.31
C THR A 33 4.32 -1.45 -7.49
N THR A 34 4.61 -0.18 -7.23
CA THR A 34 4.97 0.75 -8.31
C THR A 34 6.48 0.87 -8.51
N GLY A 35 7.26 0.44 -7.53
CA GLY A 35 8.70 0.64 -7.56
C GLY A 35 9.10 2.07 -7.29
N ARG A 36 8.22 2.87 -6.71
CA ARG A 36 8.48 4.28 -6.45
C ARG A 36 8.47 4.57 -4.96
N LEU A 37 9.27 5.54 -4.55
CA LEU A 37 9.21 6.03 -3.19
C LEU A 37 8.00 6.95 -3.04
N ILE A 38 7.28 6.77 -1.95
CA ILE A 38 6.05 7.51 -1.70
C ILE A 38 6.28 8.43 -0.50
N ALA A 39 6.04 9.73 -0.68
CA ALA A 39 6.17 10.69 0.39
C ALA A 39 4.99 10.59 1.36
N PRO A 40 5.11 11.15 2.57
CA PRO A 40 4.03 11.05 3.55
C PRO A 40 2.68 11.59 3.09
N ASP A 41 2.68 12.50 2.12
CA ASP A 41 1.42 13.03 1.59
C ASP A 41 0.81 12.14 0.50
N GLY A 42 1.43 10.98 0.24
CA GLY A 42 0.94 10.05 -0.76
C GLY A 42 1.38 10.35 -2.18
N GLN A 43 2.18 11.37 -2.37
CA GLN A 43 2.72 11.68 -3.69
C GLN A 43 4.02 10.92 -3.90
N ALA A 44 4.40 10.73 -5.16
CA ALA A 44 5.71 10.16 -5.44
C ALA A 44 6.78 11.11 -4.92
N ALA A 45 7.79 10.55 -4.27
CA ALA A 45 8.82 11.39 -3.65
C ALA A 45 9.60 12.20 -4.67
N ASP A 46 9.65 11.74 -5.92
CA ASP A 46 10.35 12.45 -6.98
C ASP A 46 9.48 13.49 -7.68
N GLY A 47 8.27 13.70 -7.19
CA GLY A 47 7.35 14.68 -7.76
C GLY A 47 6.57 14.22 -8.98
N SER A 48 6.79 13.01 -9.43
CA SER A 48 6.06 12.52 -10.60
C SER A 48 4.62 12.21 -10.23
N ARG A 49 3.75 12.20 -11.24
CA ARG A 49 2.34 11.89 -11.03
C ARG A 49 2.16 10.38 -10.92
N LEU A 50 1.43 9.94 -9.91
CA LEU A 50 1.20 8.52 -9.71
C LEU A 50 -0.02 7.99 -10.46
N GLY A 51 -1.12 8.72 -10.45
CA GLY A 51 -2.34 8.25 -11.11
C GLY A 51 -2.87 6.96 -10.52
N ILE A 52 -2.81 6.80 -9.21
CA ILE A 52 -3.15 5.56 -8.53
C ILE A 52 -4.23 5.83 -7.49
N ALA A 53 -5.17 4.90 -7.39
CA ALA A 53 -6.15 4.89 -6.31
C ALA A 53 -6.03 3.56 -5.58
N VAL A 54 -6.28 3.57 -4.28
CA VAL A 54 -6.19 2.38 -3.44
C VAL A 54 -7.50 2.21 -2.69
N ALA A 55 -8.02 0.98 -2.69
CA ALA A 55 -9.12 0.60 -1.82
C ALA A 55 -8.63 -0.48 -0.88
N ARG A 56 -9.08 -0.42 0.36
CA ARG A 56 -8.78 -1.41 1.38
C ARG A 56 -10.09 -1.98 1.87
N ASN A 57 -10.26 -3.28 1.69
CA ASN A 57 -11.50 -3.95 2.07
C ASN A 57 -12.71 -3.22 1.48
N ALA A 58 -12.61 -2.88 0.21
CA ALA A 58 -13.65 -2.23 -0.59
C ALA A 58 -13.91 -0.77 -0.21
N THR A 59 -13.06 -0.16 0.61
CA THR A 59 -13.19 1.24 0.98
C THR A 59 -12.00 2.02 0.47
N VAL A 60 -12.25 3.11 -0.25
CA VAL A 60 -11.16 3.93 -0.78
C VAL A 60 -10.34 4.50 0.36
N VAL A 61 -9.02 4.41 0.23
CA VAL A 61 -8.09 5.03 1.17
C VAL A 61 -7.56 6.30 0.52
N PRO A 62 -7.93 7.48 1.04
CA PRO A 62 -7.45 8.73 0.46
C PRO A 62 -5.92 8.77 0.48
N ARG A 63 -5.35 9.36 -0.53
CA ARG A 63 -3.89 9.43 -0.67
C ARG A 63 -3.23 10.00 0.58
N SER A 64 -3.83 11.02 1.18
CA SER A 64 -3.29 11.65 2.39
C SER A 64 -3.27 10.69 3.59
N GLN A 65 -3.98 9.58 3.52
CA GLN A 65 -4.07 8.61 4.61
C GLN A 65 -3.17 7.39 4.40
N TRP A 66 -2.53 7.26 3.24
CA TRP A 66 -1.75 6.07 2.93
C TRP A 66 -0.64 5.82 3.94
N SER A 67 0.06 6.87 4.36
CA SER A 67 1.22 6.70 5.23
C SER A 67 0.86 6.42 6.68
N ILE A 68 -0.41 6.62 7.05
CA ILE A 68 -0.86 6.38 8.42
C ILE A 68 -1.86 5.23 8.52
N THR A 69 -2.12 4.54 7.41
CA THR A 69 -3.03 3.40 7.42
C THR A 69 -2.20 2.13 7.50
N THR A 70 -2.12 1.57 8.70
CA THR A 70 -1.32 0.36 8.96
C THR A 70 -2.04 -0.86 8.41
N LEU A 71 -1.29 -1.74 7.78
CA LEU A 71 -1.83 -2.99 7.24
C LEU A 71 -2.23 -3.93 8.38
N THR A 72 -3.26 -4.71 8.13
CA THR A 72 -3.76 -5.71 9.07
C THR A 72 -3.81 -7.04 8.35
N GLU A 73 -3.50 -8.11 9.08
CA GLU A 73 -3.58 -9.46 8.54
C GLU A 73 -4.92 -9.67 7.85
N GLY A 74 -4.87 -10.18 6.63
CA GLY A 74 -6.08 -10.47 5.88
C GLY A 74 -6.66 -9.31 5.10
N ASP A 75 -6.02 -8.14 5.15
CA ASP A 75 -6.50 -7.00 4.37
C ASP A 75 -6.53 -7.35 2.88
N ASP A 76 -7.53 -6.82 2.20
CA ASP A 76 -7.69 -6.98 0.76
C ASP A 76 -7.53 -5.60 0.12
N LEU A 77 -6.40 -5.41 -0.54
CA LEU A 77 -6.11 -4.12 -1.18
C LEU A 77 -6.31 -4.23 -2.68
N GLU A 78 -6.92 -3.20 -3.24
CA GLU A 78 -7.00 -3.03 -4.67
C GLU A 78 -6.28 -1.77 -5.07
N ILE A 79 -5.35 -1.90 -5.98
CA ILE A 79 -4.60 -0.76 -6.49
C ILE A 79 -4.98 -0.60 -7.96
N VAL A 80 -5.57 0.54 -8.26
CA VAL A 80 -6.06 0.83 -9.60
C VAL A 80 -5.21 1.93 -10.19
N THR A 81 -4.63 1.69 -11.34
CA THR A 81 -3.87 2.70 -12.05
C THR A 81 -4.80 3.41 -12.99
N ALA A 82 -4.86 4.73 -12.87
CA ALA A 82 -5.69 5.51 -13.77
C ALA A 82 -5.11 5.42 -15.17
N ALA A 83 -5.99 5.18 -16.14
CA ALA A 83 -5.55 5.20 -17.52
C ALA A 83 -5.10 6.60 -17.86
N GLN A 84 -3.96 6.71 -18.46
CA GLN A 84 -3.43 8.01 -18.80
C GLN A 84 -4.00 8.55 -20.07
N GLY A 85 -4.80 7.82 -20.68
CA GLY A 85 -5.59 8.35 -21.77
C GLY A 85 -4.81 9.13 -22.80
N GLY A 86 -3.81 9.04 -22.64
CA GLY A 86 -3.07 9.98 -23.48
C GLY A 86 -2.59 10.43 -22.94
#